data_96dc19fbc1e15d44b5396d84943858d7
#
_entry.id   96dc19fbc1e15d44b5396d84943858d7
#
_cell.length_a   1.000
_cell.length_b   1.000
_cell.length_c   1.000
_cell.angle_alpha   90.00
_cell.angle_beta   90.00
_cell.angle_gamma   90.00
#
_symmetry.space_group_name_H-M   'P 1'
#
loop_
_entity.id
_entity.type
_entity.pdbx_description
1 polymer ?
#
loop_
_entity_poly.entity_id
_entity_poly.type
_entity_poly.pdbx_seq_one_letter_code
_entity_poly.pdbx_strand_id
1 'polypeptide(L)'
;MSGQKGSRTERELLHMFIDAGWGGIRIAGSRKTENAPDIIAGHPGKLLVIECKSSKKPAIYVNHEEVLNVIEYANKFGGEPWYAFRFNRLPWKFVPAHSMLACNKAVPAAGIEFGVLILKHQKTMQ
;
A
#
# COMPACT_ATOMS: atom_id res chain seq x y z
N MET A 1 -7.61 11.05 -12.62
CA MET A 1 -8.32 9.79 -12.71
C MET A 1 -7.38 8.61 -12.66
N SER A 2 -7.66 7.67 -11.82
CA SER A 2 -6.78 6.52 -11.65
C SER A 2 -6.78 5.63 -12.88
N GLY A 3 -7.92 5.46 -13.49
CA GLY A 3 -8.08 4.76 -14.72
C GLY A 3 -7.19 3.56 -14.91
N GLN A 4 -6.79 3.37 -16.15
CA GLN A 4 -6.00 2.21 -16.53
C GLN A 4 -4.58 2.28 -15.98
N LYS A 5 -4.02 3.49 -15.86
CA LYS A 5 -2.66 3.63 -15.38
C LYS A 5 -2.56 3.22 -13.92
N GLY A 6 -3.49 3.68 -13.09
CA GLY A 6 -3.50 3.30 -11.69
C GLY A 6 -3.70 1.81 -11.51
N SER A 7 -4.61 1.23 -12.31
CA SER A 7 -4.87 -0.21 -12.24
C SER A 7 -3.64 -1.03 -12.62
N ARG A 8 -2.89 -0.55 -13.62
CA ARG A 8 -1.71 -1.28 -14.06
C ARG A 8 -0.64 -1.33 -12.97
N THR A 9 -0.37 -0.20 -12.32
CA THR A 9 0.64 -0.18 -11.27
C THR A 9 0.20 -1.00 -10.06
N GLU A 10 -1.10 -0.95 -9.73
CA GLU A 10 -1.61 -1.76 -8.64
C GLU A 10 -1.47 -3.25 -8.94
N ARG A 11 -1.76 -3.67 -10.16
CA ARG A 11 -1.60 -5.07 -10.53
C ARG A 11 -0.13 -5.49 -10.50
N GLU A 12 0.75 -4.59 -10.89
CA GLU A 12 2.18 -4.86 -10.79
C GLU A 12 2.58 -5.16 -9.35
N LEU A 13 2.11 -4.33 -8.42
CA LEU A 13 2.42 -4.52 -7.02
C LEU A 13 1.82 -5.82 -6.49
N LEU A 14 0.58 -6.11 -6.88
CA LEU A 14 -0.07 -7.35 -6.48
C LEU A 14 0.78 -8.55 -6.89
N HIS A 15 1.27 -8.55 -8.13
CA HIS A 15 2.09 -9.66 -8.62
C HIS A 15 3.41 -9.78 -7.87
N MET A 16 3.96 -8.66 -7.41
CA MET A 16 5.18 -8.72 -6.61
C MET A 16 4.93 -9.50 -5.31
N PHE A 17 3.79 -9.26 -4.66
CA PHE A 17 3.46 -10.01 -3.45
C PHE A 17 3.27 -11.49 -3.75
N ILE A 18 2.52 -11.79 -4.82
CA ILE A 18 2.26 -13.19 -5.18
C ILE A 18 3.57 -13.91 -5.51
N ASP A 19 4.46 -13.25 -6.25
CA ASP A 19 5.74 -13.85 -6.60
C ASP A 19 6.62 -14.06 -5.35
N ALA A 20 6.40 -13.29 -4.31
CA ALA A 20 7.13 -13.44 -3.06
C ALA A 20 6.51 -14.51 -2.15
N GLY A 21 5.46 -15.18 -2.62
CA GLY A 21 4.83 -16.26 -1.85
C GLY A 21 3.68 -15.80 -0.97
N TRP A 22 3.22 -14.57 -1.14
CA TRP A 22 2.09 -14.04 -0.37
C TRP A 22 0.80 -14.25 -1.12
N GLY A 23 -0.32 -14.28 -0.39
CA GLY A 23 -1.62 -14.16 -1.00
C GLY A 23 -1.96 -12.69 -1.18
N GLY A 24 -2.80 -12.37 -2.16
CA GLY A 24 -3.17 -11.00 -2.34
C GLY A 24 -4.38 -10.85 -3.23
N ILE A 25 -5.12 -9.77 -2.99
CA ILE A 25 -6.24 -9.40 -3.84
C ILE A 25 -6.18 -7.90 -4.07
N ARG A 26 -6.64 -7.51 -5.25
CA ARG A 26 -6.79 -6.11 -5.62
C ARG A 26 -8.27 -5.79 -5.69
N ILE A 27 -8.65 -4.71 -5.01
CA ILE A 27 -10.03 -4.25 -5.00
C ILE A 27 -10.14 -3.15 -6.05
N ALA A 28 -11.02 -3.36 -7.02
CA ALA A 28 -11.05 -2.47 -8.17
C ALA A 28 -12.46 -2.32 -8.73
N GLY A 29 -12.58 -1.34 -9.59
CA GLY A 29 -13.78 -1.15 -10.39
C GLY A 29 -14.93 -0.55 -9.60
N SER A 30 -16.09 -0.60 -10.21
CA SER A 30 -17.30 0.00 -9.66
C SER A 30 -17.80 -0.71 -8.42
N ARG A 31 -17.25 -1.88 -8.12
CA ARG A 31 -17.67 -2.62 -6.93
C ARG A 31 -16.88 -2.22 -5.69
N LYS A 32 -15.84 -1.43 -5.86
CA LYS A 32 -15.06 -0.96 -4.74
C LYS A 32 -15.90 0.00 -3.92
N THR A 33 -16.08 -0.32 -2.64
CA THR A 33 -16.81 0.58 -1.77
C THR A 33 -15.94 1.78 -1.46
N GLU A 34 -16.59 2.88 -1.12
CA GLU A 34 -15.89 4.07 -0.69
C GLU A 34 -15.02 3.72 0.51
N ASN A 35 -13.81 4.22 0.54
CA ASN A 35 -12.84 4.00 1.62
C ASN A 35 -12.19 2.62 1.62
N ALA A 36 -12.53 1.75 0.67
CA ALA A 36 -11.88 0.46 0.60
C ALA A 36 -10.44 0.63 0.14
N PRO A 37 -9.53 -0.21 0.65
CA PRO A 37 -8.12 -0.15 0.24
C PRO A 37 -7.96 -0.66 -1.19
N ASP A 38 -6.77 -0.48 -1.75
CA ASP A 38 -6.49 -0.94 -3.10
C ASP A 38 -6.05 -2.39 -3.14
N ILE A 39 -5.26 -2.82 -2.15
CA ILE A 39 -4.71 -4.17 -2.10
C ILE A 39 -4.75 -4.68 -0.68
N ILE A 40 -5.08 -5.96 -0.54
CA ILE A 40 -4.90 -6.67 0.71
C ILE A 40 -3.95 -7.82 0.43
N ALA A 41 -2.85 -7.89 1.16
CA ALA A 41 -1.84 -8.91 0.97
C ALA A 41 -1.63 -9.65 2.29
N GLY A 42 -1.56 -10.99 2.21
CA GLY A 42 -1.48 -11.81 3.40
C GLY A 42 -0.40 -12.89 3.32
N HIS A 43 0.13 -13.19 4.46
CA HIS A 43 1.12 -14.24 4.67
C HIS A 43 0.81 -14.80 6.06
N PRO A 44 1.07 -16.10 6.33
CA PRO A 44 0.68 -16.64 7.64
C PRO A 44 1.14 -15.74 8.78
N GLY A 45 0.18 -15.30 9.59
CA GLY A 45 0.45 -14.42 10.72
C GLY A 45 0.54 -12.96 10.38
N LYS A 46 0.42 -12.58 9.10
CA LYS A 46 0.54 -11.18 8.69
C LYS A 46 -0.53 -10.82 7.68
N LEU A 47 -1.08 -9.63 7.82
CA LEU A 47 -2.05 -9.11 6.87
C LEU A 47 -1.76 -7.63 6.68
N LEU A 48 -1.53 -7.21 5.45
CA LEU A 48 -1.27 -5.82 5.11
C LEU A 48 -2.45 -5.27 4.32
N VAL A 49 -2.92 -4.10 4.72
CA VAL A 49 -4.00 -3.39 4.04
C VAL A 49 -3.36 -2.17 3.43
N ILE A 50 -3.36 -2.08 2.10
CA ILE A 50 -2.49 -1.17 1.38
C ILE A 50 -3.28 -0.23 0.49
N GLU A 51 -2.99 1.07 0.64
CA GLU A 51 -3.49 2.10 -0.25
C GLU A 51 -2.37 2.52 -1.17
N CYS A 52 -2.62 2.49 -2.49
CA CYS A 52 -1.60 2.76 -3.48
C CYS A 52 -1.75 4.17 -4.03
N LYS A 53 -0.63 4.85 -4.19
CA LYS A 53 -0.58 6.17 -4.80
C LYS A 53 0.58 6.22 -5.77
N SER A 54 0.36 6.78 -6.95
CA SER A 54 1.44 6.95 -7.92
C SER A 54 1.39 8.35 -8.48
N SER A 55 2.57 8.86 -8.86
CA SER A 55 2.67 10.20 -9.41
C SER A 55 3.99 10.37 -10.14
N LYS A 56 3.99 11.22 -11.14
CA LYS A 56 5.22 11.62 -11.81
C LYS A 56 5.91 12.77 -11.10
N LYS A 57 5.23 13.36 -10.12
CA LYS A 57 5.78 14.49 -9.37
C LYS A 57 6.70 13.99 -8.27
N PRO A 58 7.58 14.87 -7.76
CA PRO A 58 8.53 14.45 -6.72
C PRO A 58 7.93 14.30 -5.34
N ALA A 59 6.65 14.63 -5.17
CA ALA A 59 5.99 14.50 -3.88
C ALA A 59 4.55 14.09 -4.10
N ILE A 60 4.03 13.29 -3.16
CA ILE A 60 2.64 12.88 -3.16
C ILE A 60 2.05 13.29 -1.83
N TYR A 61 0.92 13.99 -1.89
CA TYR A 61 0.19 14.42 -0.69
C TYR A 61 -1.02 13.53 -0.49
N VAL A 62 -1.31 13.19 0.76
CA VAL A 62 -2.48 12.39 1.09
C VAL A 62 -3.39 13.21 1.98
N ASN A 63 -4.67 12.93 1.87
CA ASN A 63 -5.69 13.58 2.66
C ASN A 63 -5.74 12.95 4.05
N HIS A 64 -5.81 13.78 5.09
CA HIS A 64 -5.84 13.29 6.48
C HIS A 64 -6.98 12.30 6.70
N GLU A 65 -8.15 12.63 6.18
CA GLU A 65 -9.32 11.79 6.35
C GLU A 65 -9.14 10.44 5.66
N GLU A 66 -8.49 10.44 4.51
CA GLU A 66 -8.19 9.19 3.81
C GLU A 66 -7.27 8.32 4.64
N VAL A 67 -6.27 8.91 5.29
CA VAL A 67 -5.35 8.14 6.14
C VAL A 67 -6.12 7.45 7.25
N LEU A 68 -7.03 8.18 7.90
CA LEU A 68 -7.84 7.60 8.95
C LEU A 68 -8.69 6.43 8.44
N ASN A 69 -9.20 6.57 7.21
CA ASN A 69 -9.99 5.50 6.61
C ASN A 69 -9.17 4.24 6.36
N VAL A 70 -7.94 4.40 5.90
CA VAL A 70 -7.06 3.25 5.68
C VAL A 70 -6.79 2.54 7.00
N ILE A 71 -6.51 3.31 8.05
CA ILE A 71 -6.23 2.75 9.37
C ILE A 71 -7.45 2.02 9.90
N GLU A 72 -8.61 2.63 9.79
CA GLU A 72 -9.84 2.01 10.28
C GLU A 72 -10.16 0.72 9.53
N TYR A 73 -9.98 0.74 8.21
CA TYR A 73 -10.24 -0.44 7.41
C TYR A 73 -9.32 -1.58 7.81
N ALA A 74 -8.04 -1.26 8.02
CA ALA A 74 -7.07 -2.26 8.44
C ALA A 74 -7.44 -2.85 9.80
N ASN A 75 -7.89 -2.00 10.72
CA ASN A 75 -8.30 -2.48 12.05
C ASN A 75 -9.45 -3.48 11.95
N LYS A 76 -10.39 -3.24 11.05
CA LYS A 76 -11.52 -4.14 10.89
C LYS A 76 -11.10 -5.49 10.34
N PHE A 77 -10.03 -5.54 9.56
CA PHE A 77 -9.50 -6.79 9.03
C PHE A 77 -8.49 -7.43 9.94
N GLY A 78 -8.07 -6.72 10.98
CA GLY A 78 -7.00 -7.22 11.84
C GLY A 78 -5.64 -7.14 11.18
N GLY A 79 -5.46 -6.20 10.25
CA GLY A 79 -4.23 -6.05 9.49
C GLY A 79 -3.48 -4.76 9.79
N GLU A 80 -2.34 -4.61 9.14
CA GLU A 80 -1.50 -3.42 9.28
C GLU A 80 -1.79 -2.47 8.13
N PRO A 81 -2.02 -1.18 8.40
CA PRO A 81 -2.29 -0.22 7.35
C PRO A 81 -1.01 0.37 6.78
N TRP A 82 -0.89 0.31 5.45
CA TRP A 82 0.29 0.79 4.75
C TRP A 82 -0.10 1.62 3.55
N TYR A 83 0.75 2.57 3.20
CA TYR A 83 0.73 3.25 1.92
C TYR A 83 1.84 2.68 1.06
N ALA A 84 1.55 2.47 -0.23
CA ALA A 84 2.56 2.12 -1.21
C ALA A 84 2.62 3.26 -2.21
N PHE A 85 3.78 3.89 -2.34
CA PHE A 85 3.98 5.02 -3.22
C PHE A 85 4.85 4.64 -4.40
N ARG A 86 4.38 4.96 -5.61
CA ARG A 86 5.17 4.75 -6.82
C ARG A 86 5.46 6.11 -7.43
N PHE A 87 6.69 6.55 -7.27
CA PHE A 87 7.16 7.78 -7.91
C PHE A 87 7.68 7.44 -9.31
N ASN A 88 7.74 8.43 -10.17
CA ASN A 88 8.08 8.23 -11.57
C ASN A 88 9.32 7.37 -11.74
N ARG A 89 9.16 6.16 -12.29
CA ARG A 89 10.24 5.23 -12.62
C ARG A 89 11.09 4.79 -11.43
N LEU A 90 10.61 4.99 -10.22
CA LEU A 90 11.32 4.56 -9.03
C LEU A 90 10.64 3.34 -8.46
N PRO A 91 11.37 2.53 -7.67
CA PRO A 91 10.73 1.37 -7.02
C PRO A 91 9.64 1.79 -6.08
N TRP A 92 8.72 0.87 -5.80
CA TRP A 92 7.69 1.12 -4.80
C TRP A 92 8.30 1.41 -3.44
N LYS A 93 7.73 2.39 -2.75
CA LYS A 93 8.14 2.74 -1.38
C LYS A 93 6.95 2.54 -0.46
N PHE A 94 7.20 1.93 0.69
CA PHE A 94 6.14 1.61 1.64
C PHE A 94 6.30 2.40 2.91
N VAL A 95 5.20 3.04 3.35
CA VAL A 95 5.18 3.87 4.54
C VAL A 95 4.01 3.42 5.40
N PRO A 96 4.22 3.17 6.72
CA PRO A 96 3.09 2.86 7.58
C PRO A 96 2.08 3.99 7.53
N ALA A 97 0.80 3.65 7.43
CA ALA A 97 -0.22 4.68 7.28
C ALA A 97 -0.21 5.67 8.45
N HIS A 98 0.08 5.18 9.67
CA HIS A 98 0.12 6.06 10.83
C HIS A 98 1.14 7.18 10.66
N SER A 99 2.23 6.93 9.95
CA SER A 99 3.25 7.95 9.72
C SER A 99 2.70 9.12 8.90
N MET A 100 1.69 8.87 8.09
CA MET A 100 1.12 9.92 7.25
C MET A 100 0.17 10.84 8.02
N LEU A 101 -0.13 10.52 9.28
CA LEU A 101 -0.89 11.44 10.13
C LEU A 101 -0.04 12.61 10.59
N ALA A 102 1.23 12.35 10.86
CA ALA A 102 2.13 13.40 11.32
C ALA A 102 2.64 14.25 10.15
N CYS A 103 2.79 13.64 8.98
CA CYS A 103 3.28 14.35 7.80
C CYS A 103 2.55 13.79 6.58
N ASN A 104 1.69 14.61 5.98
CA ASN A 104 0.85 14.16 4.89
C ASN A 104 1.54 14.19 3.52
N LYS A 105 2.85 14.35 3.52
CA LYS A 105 3.64 14.44 2.29
C LYS A 105 4.62 13.28 2.21
N ALA A 106 4.64 12.60 1.08
CA ALA A 106 5.59 11.52 0.83
C ALA A 106 6.53 11.92 -0.30
N VAL A 107 7.81 11.64 -0.11
CA VAL A 107 8.84 11.88 -1.12
C VAL A 107 9.58 10.56 -1.38
N PRO A 108 10.30 10.44 -2.51
CA PRO A 108 10.93 9.16 -2.85
C PRO A 108 11.89 8.61 -1.77
N ALA A 109 12.47 9.49 -0.98
CA ALA A 109 13.41 9.05 0.07
C ALA A 109 12.68 8.46 1.27
N ALA A 110 11.37 8.70 1.39
CA ALA A 110 10.60 8.19 2.53
C ALA A 110 10.23 6.72 2.33
N GLY A 111 10.12 6.01 3.43
CA GLY A 111 9.63 4.66 3.38
C GLY A 111 10.69 3.62 3.09
N ILE A 112 10.25 2.38 2.96
CA ILE A 112 11.12 1.24 2.72
C ILE A 112 10.76 0.58 1.39
N GLU A 113 11.72 -0.11 0.80
CA GLU A 113 11.49 -0.80 -0.45
C GLU A 113 10.85 -2.16 -0.21
N PHE A 114 10.33 -2.75 -1.28
CA PHE A 114 9.57 -3.98 -1.18
C PHE A 114 10.35 -5.12 -0.51
N GLY A 115 11.62 -5.30 -0.89
CA GLY A 115 12.43 -6.37 -0.29
C GLY A 115 12.56 -6.21 1.21
N VAL A 116 12.72 -4.99 1.68
CA VAL A 116 12.82 -4.71 3.11
C VAL A 116 11.50 -5.01 3.80
N LEU A 117 10.39 -4.61 3.17
CA LEU A 117 9.06 -4.87 3.72
C LEU A 117 8.84 -6.37 3.90
N ILE A 118 9.18 -7.16 2.90
CA ILE A 118 9.00 -8.60 2.94
C ILE A 118 9.85 -9.22 4.04
N LEU A 119 11.12 -8.85 4.12
CA LEU A 119 12.00 -9.37 5.16
C LEU A 119 11.49 -9.05 6.55
N LYS A 120 11.05 -7.82 6.73
CA LYS A 120 10.56 -7.37 8.03
C LYS A 120 9.41 -8.23 8.51
N HIS A 121 8.53 -8.64 7.61
CA HIS A 121 7.34 -9.40 7.99
C HIS A 121 7.59 -10.90 8.03
N GLN A 122 8.60 -11.40 7.35
CA GLN A 122 8.91 -12.82 7.38
C GLN A 122 9.68 -13.23 8.62
N LYS A 123 10.41 -12.29 9.22
CA LYS A 123 11.22 -12.61 10.39
C LYS A 123 10.39 -13.10 11.57
N THR A 124 9.14 -12.70 11.63
CA THR A 124 8.29 -13.08 12.75
C THR A 124 7.75 -14.50 12.65
N MET A 125 8.10 -15.19 11.58
CA MET A 125 7.65 -16.57 11.38
C MET A 125 8.47 -17.57 12.19
N GLN A 126 9.50 -17.14 12.85
CA GLN A 126 10.36 -18.01 13.64
C GLN A 126 9.66 -18.56 14.87
#